data_fd352d27267279edb1e45f5e3a513e5b
#
_entry.id   fd352d27267279edb1e45f5e3a513e5b
#
_cell.length_a   1.000
_cell.length_b   1.000
_cell.length_c   1.000
_cell.angle_alpha   90.00
_cell.angle_beta   90.00
_cell.angle_gamma   90.00
#
_symmetry.space_group_name_H-M   'P 1'
#
loop_
_entity.id
_entity.type
_entity.pdbx_description
1 polymer ?
#
loop_
_entity_poly.entity_id
_entity_poly.type
_entity_poly.pdbx_seq_one_letter_code
_entity_poly.pdbx_strand_id
1 'polypeptide(L)'
;MKKVLLISFLIIFFFTTSDAVISTKKKDILKLIGTTYAPNGKFAWIELNGEDYGWTREGENVGIYRIVMVEMGKVKLDLYGKVMEFEMDYYESPEKVKKTL
;
A
#
# COMPACT_ATOMS: atom_id res chain seq x y z
N MET A 1 -34.21 6.97 38.61
CA MET A 1 -34.50 6.00 37.55
C MET A 1 -34.24 6.54 36.16
N LYS A 2 -34.70 7.73 35.85
CA LYS A 2 -34.49 8.31 34.52
C LYS A 2 -33.00 8.51 34.19
N LYS A 3 -32.21 8.87 35.18
CA LYS A 3 -30.76 9.06 34.98
C LYS A 3 -30.04 7.79 34.60
N VAL A 4 -30.44 6.67 35.17
CA VAL A 4 -29.83 5.38 34.89
C VAL A 4 -30.11 4.95 33.46
N LEU A 5 -31.31 5.17 32.96
CA LEU A 5 -31.67 4.85 31.59
C LEU A 5 -30.84 5.63 30.58
N LEU A 6 -30.59 6.91 30.84
CA LEU A 6 -29.79 7.73 29.95
C LEU A 6 -28.35 7.26 29.83
N ILE A 7 -27.76 6.87 30.94
CA ILE A 7 -26.38 6.37 30.96
C ILE A 7 -26.27 5.07 30.17
N SER A 8 -27.22 4.18 30.35
CA SER A 8 -27.23 2.91 29.63
C SER A 8 -27.35 3.12 28.13
N PHE A 9 -28.15 4.05 27.71
CA PHE A 9 -28.31 4.39 26.30
C PHE A 9 -27.01 4.91 25.69
N LEU A 10 -26.29 5.75 26.39
CA LEU A 10 -25.02 6.28 25.92
C LEU A 10 -23.98 5.19 25.70
N ILE A 11 -23.91 4.23 26.58
CA ILE A 11 -22.96 3.13 26.47
C ILE A 11 -23.20 2.32 25.20
N ILE A 12 -24.44 2.02 24.89
CA ILE A 12 -24.81 1.26 23.71
C ILE A 12 -24.41 2.02 22.45
N PHE A 13 -24.56 3.32 22.44
CA PHE A 13 -24.20 4.16 21.33
C PHE A 13 -22.71 4.08 21.01
N PHE A 14 -21.86 4.11 22.01
CA PHE A 14 -20.43 3.99 21.82
C PHE A 14 -20.00 2.68 21.18
N PHE A 15 -20.55 1.59 21.63
CA PHE A 15 -20.24 0.28 21.06
C PHE A 15 -20.58 0.21 19.58
N THR A 16 -21.73 0.69 19.20
CA THR A 16 -22.17 0.67 17.82
C THR A 16 -21.21 1.44 16.92
N THR A 17 -20.75 2.59 17.37
CA THR A 17 -19.83 3.42 16.60
C THR A 17 -18.50 2.73 16.36
N SER A 18 -17.96 2.09 17.38
CA SER A 18 -16.67 1.39 17.25
C SER A 18 -16.74 0.25 16.24
N ASP A 19 -17.78 -0.54 16.29
CA ASP A 19 -17.94 -1.66 15.36
C ASP A 19 -18.05 -1.17 13.91
N ALA A 20 -18.77 -0.10 13.68
CA ALA A 20 -18.93 0.45 12.35
C ALA A 20 -17.58 0.89 11.75
N VAL A 21 -16.73 1.52 12.54
CA VAL A 21 -15.42 1.98 12.08
C VAL A 21 -14.54 0.80 11.67
N ILE A 22 -14.53 -0.27 12.44
CA ILE A 22 -13.70 -1.44 12.15
C ILE A 22 -14.17 -2.15 10.89
N SER A 23 -15.47 -2.31 10.71
CA SER A 23 -16.03 -3.10 9.62
C SER A 23 -15.92 -2.42 8.25
N THR A 24 -15.74 -1.11 8.19
CA THR A 24 -15.71 -0.38 6.92
C THR A 24 -14.30 -0.20 6.34
N LYS A 25 -13.29 -0.68 7.02
CA LYS A 25 -11.91 -0.52 6.57
C LYS A 25 -11.65 -1.31 5.30
N LYS A 26 -11.20 -0.62 4.25
CA LYS A 26 -10.91 -1.23 2.96
C LYS A 26 -9.42 -1.53 2.81
N LYS A 27 -9.12 -2.50 1.96
CA LYS A 27 -7.76 -2.88 1.63
C LYS A 27 -7.23 -1.99 0.51
N ASP A 28 -6.01 -1.51 0.62
CA ASP A 28 -5.39 -0.72 -0.44
C ASP A 28 -5.04 -1.59 -1.64
N ILE A 29 -5.18 -1.01 -2.83
CA ILE A 29 -4.79 -1.64 -4.08
C ILE A 29 -3.56 -0.92 -4.61
N LEU A 30 -2.44 -1.63 -4.68
CA LEU A 30 -1.18 -1.08 -5.13
C LEU A 30 -0.73 -1.79 -6.40
N LYS A 31 -0.35 -1.00 -7.41
CA LYS A 31 0.18 -1.51 -8.67
C LYS A 31 1.57 -0.98 -8.91
N LEU A 32 2.50 -1.86 -9.22
CA LEU A 32 3.83 -1.48 -9.66
C LEU A 32 3.82 -1.43 -11.18
N ILE A 33 3.98 -0.24 -11.74
CA ILE A 33 3.91 -0.03 -13.19
C ILE A 33 5.28 -0.16 -13.84
N GLY A 34 6.33 0.28 -13.15
CA GLY A 34 7.67 0.18 -13.69
C GLY A 34 8.75 0.39 -12.64
N THR A 35 9.96 0.00 -13.00
CA THR A 35 11.14 0.25 -12.19
C THR A 35 12.25 0.74 -13.12
N THR A 36 13.13 1.61 -12.61
CA THR A 36 14.28 2.07 -13.37
C THR A 36 15.42 2.44 -12.45
N TYR A 37 16.64 2.33 -12.96
CA TYR A 37 17.85 2.72 -12.25
C TYR A 37 18.46 3.91 -12.99
N ALA A 38 18.82 4.92 -12.21
CA ALA A 38 19.43 6.13 -12.73
C ALA A 38 20.65 6.50 -11.87
N PRO A 39 21.53 7.39 -12.36
CA PRO A 39 22.69 7.79 -11.58
C PRO A 39 22.34 8.38 -10.21
N ASN A 40 21.18 9.03 -10.09
CA ASN A 40 20.76 9.65 -8.83
C ASN A 40 19.85 8.75 -7.98
N GLY A 41 19.67 7.49 -8.35
CA GLY A 41 18.93 6.55 -7.52
C GLY A 41 18.15 5.52 -8.28
N LYS A 42 17.40 4.74 -7.53
CA LYS A 42 16.51 3.72 -8.06
C LYS A 42 15.07 4.20 -7.88
N PHE A 43 14.25 4.02 -8.92
CA PHE A 43 12.90 4.56 -8.94
C PHE A 43 11.88 3.48 -9.24
N ALA A 44 10.71 3.62 -8.65
CA ALA A 44 9.56 2.78 -8.93
C ALA A 44 8.38 3.66 -9.31
N TRP A 45 7.64 3.26 -10.33
CA TRP A 45 6.42 3.94 -10.73
C TRP A 45 5.26 3.17 -10.11
N ILE A 46 4.57 3.82 -9.20
CA ILE A 46 3.54 3.16 -8.39
C ILE A 46 2.21 3.89 -8.52
N GLU A 47 1.14 3.09 -8.61
CA GLU A 47 -0.23 3.56 -8.57
C GLU A 47 -0.87 2.99 -7.31
N LEU A 48 -1.48 3.84 -6.50
CA LEU A 48 -2.11 3.45 -5.26
C LEU A 48 -3.58 3.86 -5.29
N ASN A 49 -4.47 2.86 -5.21
CA ASN A 49 -5.91 3.08 -5.25
C ASN A 49 -6.36 3.92 -6.44
N GLY A 50 -5.75 3.68 -7.60
CA GLY A 50 -6.07 4.41 -8.81
C GLY A 50 -5.36 5.74 -8.97
N GLU A 51 -4.62 6.18 -7.97
CA GLU A 51 -3.87 7.43 -8.05
C GLU A 51 -2.44 7.15 -8.50
N ASP A 52 -2.00 7.86 -9.55
CA ASP A 52 -0.67 7.69 -10.14
C ASP A 52 0.33 8.57 -9.41
N TYR A 53 1.32 7.96 -8.76
CA TYR A 53 2.38 8.69 -8.05
C TYR A 53 3.61 8.93 -8.91
N GLY A 54 3.66 8.36 -10.12
CA GLY A 54 4.79 8.50 -11.02
C GLY A 54 6.06 7.87 -10.48
N TRP A 55 7.21 8.32 -11.00
CA TRP A 55 8.51 7.82 -10.57
C TRP A 55 8.84 8.32 -9.17
N THR A 56 8.95 7.41 -8.23
CA THR A 56 9.25 7.71 -6.84
C THR A 56 10.53 6.99 -6.44
N ARG A 57 11.43 7.72 -5.81
CA ARG A 57 12.77 7.21 -5.50
C ARG A 57 12.76 6.32 -4.26
N GLU A 58 13.68 5.36 -4.25
CA GLU A 58 13.94 4.55 -3.05
C GLU A 58 14.21 5.47 -1.85
N GLY A 59 13.52 5.22 -0.75
CA GLY A 59 13.57 6.06 0.44
C GLY A 59 12.44 7.07 0.56
N GLU A 60 11.70 7.32 -0.52
CA GLU A 60 10.56 8.23 -0.50
C GLU A 60 9.26 7.50 -0.22
N ASN A 61 8.18 8.26 -0.04
CA ASN A 61 6.88 7.70 0.32
C ASN A 61 5.90 7.73 -0.84
N VAL A 62 5.05 6.70 -0.91
CA VAL A 62 3.87 6.65 -1.77
C VAL A 62 2.68 6.53 -0.82
N GLY A 63 1.98 7.65 -0.60
CA GLY A 63 0.94 7.68 0.42
C GLY A 63 1.54 7.38 1.80
N ILE A 64 1.00 6.38 2.47
CA ILE A 64 1.49 5.96 3.79
C ILE A 64 2.59 4.90 3.70
N TYR A 65 2.94 4.49 2.48
CA TYR A 65 3.95 3.45 2.27
C TYR A 65 5.31 4.09 1.98
N ARG A 66 6.36 3.53 2.56
CA ARG A 66 7.72 3.98 2.30
C ARG A 66 8.42 2.98 1.38
N ILE A 67 9.07 3.47 0.34
CA ILE A 67 9.83 2.60 -0.56
C ILE A 67 11.15 2.23 0.11
N VAL A 68 11.28 0.96 0.50
CA VAL A 68 12.48 0.46 1.17
C VAL A 68 13.53 0.04 0.16
N MET A 69 13.11 -0.63 -0.90
CA MET A 69 14.03 -1.17 -1.89
C MET A 69 13.36 -1.27 -3.26
N VAL A 70 14.09 -0.88 -4.29
CA VAL A 70 13.65 -1.01 -5.68
C VAL A 70 14.57 -1.99 -6.39
N GLU A 71 13.98 -3.03 -6.99
CA GLU A 71 14.70 -4.01 -7.81
C GLU A 71 14.05 -4.05 -9.19
N MET A 72 14.69 -4.70 -10.15
CA MET A 72 14.12 -4.80 -11.49
C MET A 72 12.79 -5.55 -11.46
N GLY A 73 11.70 -4.83 -11.77
CA GLY A 73 10.36 -5.42 -11.79
C GLY A 73 9.76 -5.70 -10.43
N LYS A 74 10.37 -5.17 -9.36
CA LYS A 74 9.94 -5.48 -8.01
C LYS A 74 10.21 -4.31 -7.07
N VAL A 75 9.35 -4.13 -6.06
CA VAL A 75 9.53 -3.09 -5.06
C VAL A 75 9.13 -3.62 -3.69
N LYS A 76 9.89 -3.21 -2.67
CA LYS A 76 9.57 -3.50 -1.27
C LYS A 76 9.12 -2.22 -0.61
N LEU A 77 7.98 -2.27 0.05
CA LEU A 77 7.38 -1.14 0.73
C LEU A 77 7.23 -1.45 2.21
N ASP A 78 7.39 -0.43 3.04
CA ASP A 78 7.19 -0.54 4.48
C ASP A 78 5.94 0.21 4.88
N LEU A 79 5.06 -0.47 5.62
CA LEU A 79 3.88 0.13 6.21
C LEU A 79 3.96 -0.09 7.71
N TYR A 80 4.33 0.95 8.44
CA TYR A 80 4.44 0.93 9.91
C TYR A 80 5.25 -0.26 10.44
N GLY A 81 6.40 -0.53 9.82
CA GLY A 81 7.27 -1.61 10.25
C GLY A 81 7.02 -2.95 9.57
N LYS A 82 5.97 -3.07 8.79
CA LYS A 82 5.67 -4.29 8.05
C LYS A 82 6.12 -4.12 6.59
N VAL A 83 7.05 -4.95 6.15
CA VAL A 83 7.59 -4.90 4.79
C VAL A 83 6.76 -5.81 3.87
N MET A 84 6.37 -5.26 2.72
CA MET A 84 5.62 -5.97 1.71
C MET A 84 6.33 -5.89 0.37
N GLU A 85 6.18 -6.92 -0.45
CA GLU A 85 6.82 -6.99 -1.75
C GLU A 85 5.78 -7.01 -2.85
N PHE A 86 6.00 -6.20 -3.90
CA PHE A 86 5.11 -6.12 -5.05
C PHE A 86 5.91 -6.31 -6.33
N GLU A 87 5.34 -7.05 -7.28
CA GLU A 87 5.97 -7.31 -8.57
C GLU A 87 5.14 -6.73 -9.70
N MET A 88 5.79 -6.44 -10.83
CA MET A 88 5.09 -6.00 -12.02
C MET A 88 4.35 -7.18 -12.66
N ASP A 89 3.11 -6.95 -13.06
CA ASP A 89 2.29 -7.99 -13.69
C ASP A 89 2.85 -8.47 -15.02
N TYR A 90 3.48 -7.57 -15.76
CA TYR A 90 3.95 -7.85 -17.11
C TYR A 90 5.47 -7.91 -17.24
N TYR A 91 6.17 -7.94 -16.10
CA TYR A 91 7.62 -7.99 -16.13
C TYR A 91 8.10 -9.37 -16.55
N GLU A 92 8.94 -9.40 -17.57
CA GLU A 92 9.61 -10.63 -18.00
C GLU A 92 11.10 -10.49 -17.76
N SER A 93 11.68 -11.49 -17.11
CA SER A 93 13.12 -11.50 -16.89
C SER A 93 13.85 -11.77 -18.21
N PRO A 94 15.12 -11.32 -18.36
CA PRO A 94 15.89 -11.64 -19.55
C PRO A 94 15.97 -13.14 -19.85
N GLU A 95 15.94 -13.97 -18.83
CA GLU A 95 15.97 -15.41 -18.98
C GLU A 95 14.73 -15.94 -19.69
N LYS A 96 13.56 -15.40 -19.34
CA LYS A 96 12.32 -15.80 -20.00
C LYS A 96 12.30 -15.38 -21.45
N VAL A 97 12.81 -14.21 -21.76
CA VAL A 97 12.88 -13.73 -23.13
C VAL A 97 13.76 -14.65 -23.98
N LYS A 98 14.90 -15.08 -23.45
CA LYS A 98 15.78 -16.01 -24.16
C LYS A 98 15.12 -17.35 -24.44
N LYS A 99 14.31 -17.85 -23.52
CA LYS A 99 13.60 -19.11 -23.71
C LYS A 99 12.53 -19.03 -24.80
N THR A 100 11.98 -17.86 -24.99
CA THR A 100 10.94 -17.64 -25.99
C THR A 100 11.52 -17.61 -27.40
N LEU A 101 12.73 -17.20 -27.53
CA LEU A 101 13.42 -17.11 -28.82
C LEU A 101 13.94 -18.47 -29.29
#